data_4a835cc7fdec26dea55d077813598091
#
_entry.id   4a835cc7fdec26dea55d077813598091
#
_cell.length_a   1.000
_cell.length_b   1.000
_cell.length_c   1.000
_cell.angle_alpha   90.00
_cell.angle_beta   90.00
_cell.angle_gamma   90.00
#
_symmetry.space_group_name_H-M   'P 1'
#
loop_
_entity.id
_entity.type
_entity.pdbx_description
1 polymer ?
#
loop_
_entity_poly.entity_id
_entity_poly.type
_entity_poly.pdbx_seq_one_letter_code
_entity_poly.pdbx_strand_id
1 'polypeptide(L)'
;MSKQSRQAKAVAEKYGIDTRLTWDKIKKNFYQYRGIYLMLIPVLAFYIVFNYAPLQGLQIAFRNYRPGRGIWGSAWVGLANFKQFFTGPYFWRVLRNTLYISFYTIVICFPAPILFALMLNELRLKKLKSAIQTVSYLPHFISLVVVCGIIKEFVSSTGLISNLLAAGGMASNLLMEPSKFRAIYVVSELWQTIGWNSIIYLAALAGINQELYDAAAVDGAGRFRRILSITIPCLMPTIIIMFIMETVNVICKFLAPGWMGIP
;
A
#
# COMPACT_ATOMS: atom_id res chain seq x y z
N MET A 1 6.37 -30.58 -21.73
CA MET A 1 6.21 -30.78 -20.26
C MET A 1 7.52 -30.41 -19.57
N SER A 2 7.50 -29.46 -18.65
CA SER A 2 8.69 -28.98 -17.97
C SER A 2 9.28 -30.06 -17.02
N LYS A 3 10.58 -29.98 -16.75
CA LYS A 3 11.30 -30.87 -15.81
C LYS A 3 10.62 -30.94 -14.42
N GLN A 4 10.04 -29.82 -13.97
CA GLN A 4 9.29 -29.71 -12.72
C GLN A 4 7.99 -30.53 -12.70
N SER A 5 7.28 -30.59 -13.84
CA SER A 5 6.05 -31.40 -13.97
C SER A 5 6.32 -32.90 -13.88
N ARG A 6 7.49 -33.38 -14.33
CA ARG A 6 7.91 -34.77 -14.21
C ARG A 6 8.31 -35.14 -12.77
N GLN A 7 9.00 -34.23 -12.08
CA GLN A 7 9.36 -34.42 -10.67
C GLN A 7 8.14 -34.42 -9.75
N ALA A 8 7.18 -33.52 -9.97
CA ALA A 8 5.92 -33.49 -9.22
C ALA A 8 5.10 -34.76 -9.41
N LYS A 9 5.06 -35.34 -10.62
CA LYS A 9 4.42 -36.64 -10.89
C LYS A 9 5.12 -37.81 -10.19
N ALA A 10 6.45 -37.86 -10.23
CA ALA A 10 7.22 -38.88 -9.56
C ALA A 10 7.07 -38.88 -8.03
N VAL A 11 7.00 -37.66 -7.43
CA VAL A 11 6.73 -37.49 -6.00
C VAL A 11 5.30 -37.93 -5.65
N ALA A 12 4.31 -37.53 -6.46
CA ALA A 12 2.93 -37.93 -6.26
C ALA A 12 2.75 -39.48 -6.34
N GLU A 13 3.43 -40.13 -7.27
CA GLU A 13 3.41 -41.56 -7.44
C GLU A 13 4.08 -42.31 -6.26
N LYS A 14 5.20 -41.78 -5.76
CA LYS A 14 5.93 -42.33 -4.59
C LYS A 14 5.10 -42.28 -3.30
N TYR A 15 4.25 -41.26 -3.15
CA TYR A 15 3.39 -41.05 -1.95
C TYR A 15 1.94 -41.52 -2.17
N GLY A 16 1.63 -42.19 -3.28
CA GLY A 16 0.27 -42.67 -3.58
C GLY A 16 -0.76 -41.53 -3.76
N ILE A 17 -0.30 -40.31 -4.08
CA ILE A 17 -1.16 -39.16 -4.27
C ILE A 17 -1.69 -39.20 -5.70
N ASP A 18 -2.91 -39.68 -5.87
CA ASP A 18 -3.60 -39.63 -7.18
C ASP A 18 -4.01 -38.17 -7.51
N THR A 19 -3.23 -37.57 -8.41
CA THR A 19 -3.41 -36.18 -8.87
C THR A 19 -4.52 -36.03 -9.91
N ARG A 20 -5.21 -37.10 -10.30
CA ARG A 20 -6.31 -37.01 -11.26
C ARG A 20 -7.58 -36.50 -10.56
N LEU A 21 -8.03 -35.33 -10.96
CA LEU A 21 -9.32 -34.77 -10.57
C LEU A 21 -10.43 -35.55 -11.30
N THR A 22 -10.97 -36.59 -10.64
CA THR A 22 -12.16 -37.30 -11.12
C THR A 22 -13.40 -36.70 -10.49
N TRP A 23 -14.50 -36.62 -11.24
CA TRP A 23 -15.78 -36.06 -10.77
C TRP A 23 -16.26 -36.68 -9.45
N ASP A 24 -16.05 -37.99 -9.27
CA ASP A 24 -16.41 -38.70 -8.04
C ASP A 24 -15.60 -38.23 -6.82
N LYS A 25 -14.32 -37.88 -7.02
CA LYS A 25 -13.47 -37.31 -5.95
C LYS A 25 -13.90 -35.89 -5.60
N ILE A 26 -14.25 -35.07 -6.61
CA ILE A 26 -14.76 -33.72 -6.38
C ILE A 26 -16.06 -33.79 -5.60
N LYS A 27 -16.98 -34.66 -5.97
CA LYS A 27 -18.26 -34.86 -5.30
C LYS A 27 -18.09 -35.36 -3.86
N LYS A 28 -17.18 -36.32 -3.64
CA LYS A 28 -16.85 -36.84 -2.31
C LYS A 28 -16.25 -35.76 -1.42
N ASN A 29 -15.28 -35.02 -1.95
CA ASN A 29 -14.67 -33.89 -1.22
C ASN A 29 -15.70 -32.79 -0.90
N PHE A 30 -16.60 -32.49 -1.83
CA PHE A 30 -17.65 -31.51 -1.59
C PHE A 30 -18.58 -31.92 -0.43
N TYR A 31 -19.00 -33.17 -0.39
CA TYR A 31 -19.82 -33.68 0.71
C TYR A 31 -19.03 -33.72 2.05
N GLN A 32 -17.77 -34.11 2.00
CA GLN A 32 -16.91 -34.17 3.19
C GLN A 32 -16.63 -32.80 3.79
N TYR A 33 -16.42 -31.79 2.94
CA TYR A 33 -16.06 -30.43 3.35
C TYR A 33 -17.20 -29.43 3.18
N ARG A 34 -18.46 -29.90 3.14
CA ARG A 34 -19.64 -29.04 2.95
C ARG A 34 -19.73 -27.84 3.91
N GLY A 35 -19.26 -28.00 5.14
CA GLY A 35 -19.22 -26.93 6.13
C GLY A 35 -18.29 -25.79 5.72
N ILE A 36 -17.11 -26.12 5.14
CA ILE A 36 -16.15 -25.13 4.65
C ILE A 36 -16.73 -24.37 3.44
N TYR A 37 -17.36 -25.10 2.51
CA TYR A 37 -18.01 -24.48 1.36
C TYR A 37 -19.16 -23.57 1.78
N LEU A 38 -19.95 -23.97 2.78
CA LEU A 38 -21.04 -23.14 3.32
C LEU A 38 -20.49 -21.83 3.92
N MET A 39 -19.38 -21.89 4.66
CA MET A 39 -18.70 -20.70 5.20
C MET A 39 -18.11 -19.82 4.10
N LEU A 40 -17.76 -20.37 2.95
CA LEU A 40 -17.22 -19.62 1.81
C LEU A 40 -18.30 -18.84 1.06
N ILE A 41 -19.56 -19.29 1.08
CA ILE A 41 -20.67 -18.64 0.35
C ILE A 41 -20.81 -17.16 0.70
N PRO A 42 -20.90 -16.71 1.98
CA PRO A 42 -21.05 -15.30 2.29
C PRO A 42 -19.85 -14.47 1.83
N VAL A 43 -18.64 -15.03 1.89
CA VAL A 43 -17.43 -14.37 1.41
C VAL A 43 -17.46 -14.19 -0.11
N LEU A 44 -17.81 -15.25 -0.84
CA LEU A 44 -17.95 -15.18 -2.30
C LEU A 44 -19.07 -14.23 -2.72
N ALA A 45 -20.23 -14.27 -2.04
CA ALA A 45 -21.33 -13.35 -2.30
C ALA A 45 -20.88 -11.88 -2.08
N PHE A 46 -20.16 -11.60 -1.02
CA PHE A 46 -19.59 -10.27 -0.78
C PHE A 46 -18.69 -9.83 -1.94
N TYR A 47 -17.75 -10.67 -2.36
CA TYR A 47 -16.85 -10.34 -3.48
C TYR A 47 -17.61 -10.15 -4.80
N ILE A 48 -18.58 -11.00 -5.10
CA ILE A 48 -19.37 -10.88 -6.33
C ILE A 48 -20.15 -9.56 -6.33
N VAL A 49 -20.83 -9.24 -5.24
CA VAL A 49 -21.70 -8.04 -5.18
C VAL A 49 -20.88 -6.75 -5.12
N PHE A 50 -19.80 -6.72 -4.32
CA PHE A 50 -19.09 -5.47 -4.05
C PHE A 50 -17.83 -5.26 -4.89
N ASN A 51 -17.23 -6.31 -5.45
CA ASN A 51 -16.04 -6.19 -6.29
C ASN A 51 -16.33 -6.49 -7.77
N TYR A 52 -17.07 -7.56 -8.07
CA TYR A 52 -17.30 -7.96 -9.46
C TYR A 52 -18.49 -7.23 -10.10
N ALA A 53 -19.61 -7.05 -9.39
CA ALA A 53 -20.75 -6.34 -9.96
C ALA A 53 -20.42 -4.88 -10.36
N PRO A 54 -19.63 -4.09 -9.59
CA PRO A 54 -19.23 -2.75 -10.01
C PRO A 54 -18.34 -2.71 -11.25
N LEU A 55 -17.68 -3.80 -11.65
CA LEU A 55 -16.89 -3.86 -12.88
C LEU A 55 -17.73 -3.61 -14.14
N GLN A 56 -19.05 -3.84 -14.06
CA GLN A 56 -19.97 -3.43 -15.13
C GLN A 56 -19.91 -1.91 -15.41
N GLY A 57 -19.56 -1.12 -14.39
CA GLY A 57 -19.33 0.32 -14.52
C GLY A 57 -18.17 0.70 -15.46
N LEU A 58 -17.23 -0.20 -15.73
CA LEU A 58 -16.15 0.04 -16.70
C LEU A 58 -16.67 0.33 -18.11
N GLN A 59 -17.86 -0.15 -18.43
CA GLN A 59 -18.51 0.14 -19.72
C GLN A 59 -18.78 1.64 -19.91
N ILE A 60 -18.88 2.43 -18.83
CA ILE A 60 -19.09 3.88 -18.90
C ILE A 60 -17.94 4.55 -19.68
N ALA A 61 -16.72 4.04 -19.57
CA ALA A 61 -15.56 4.56 -20.30
C ALA A 61 -15.75 4.52 -21.83
N PHE A 62 -16.57 3.58 -22.33
CA PHE A 62 -16.84 3.38 -23.76
C PHE A 62 -18.20 3.95 -24.20
N ARG A 63 -18.94 4.58 -23.28
CA ARG A 63 -20.28 5.12 -23.55
C ARG A 63 -20.32 6.62 -23.28
N ASN A 64 -21.17 7.33 -24.02
CA ASN A 64 -21.55 8.71 -23.68
C ASN A 64 -22.60 8.66 -22.56
N TYR A 65 -22.07 8.47 -21.31
CA TYR A 65 -22.90 8.21 -20.16
C TYR A 65 -23.79 9.42 -19.82
N ARG A 66 -25.10 9.16 -19.72
CA ARG A 66 -26.10 10.13 -19.24
C ARG A 66 -26.82 9.53 -18.03
N PRO A 67 -26.75 10.15 -16.84
CA PRO A 67 -27.35 9.59 -15.62
C PRO A 67 -28.84 9.22 -15.78
N GLY A 68 -29.61 10.03 -16.51
CA GLY A 68 -31.03 9.76 -16.74
C GLY A 68 -31.36 8.54 -17.63
N ARG A 69 -30.39 8.00 -18.38
CA ARG A 69 -30.55 6.82 -19.23
C ARG A 69 -29.89 5.56 -18.68
N GLY A 70 -29.12 5.71 -17.62
CA GLY A 70 -28.32 4.63 -17.07
C GLY A 70 -27.20 4.15 -17.99
N ILE A 71 -26.49 3.10 -17.55
CA ILE A 71 -25.34 2.54 -18.31
C ILE A 71 -25.81 1.94 -19.63
N TRP A 72 -26.88 1.14 -19.61
CA TRP A 72 -27.37 0.39 -20.76
C TRP A 72 -28.09 1.24 -21.80
N GLY A 73 -28.74 2.32 -21.37
CA GLY A 73 -29.42 3.26 -22.24
C GLY A 73 -28.53 4.35 -22.85
N SER A 74 -27.27 4.41 -22.47
CA SER A 74 -26.31 5.38 -23.00
C SER A 74 -25.67 4.89 -24.30
N ALA A 75 -25.51 5.79 -25.29
CA ALA A 75 -24.93 5.46 -26.57
C ALA A 75 -23.47 4.98 -26.45
N TRP A 76 -23.12 3.95 -27.20
CA TRP A 76 -21.76 3.45 -27.31
C TRP A 76 -20.92 4.38 -28.20
N VAL A 77 -19.82 4.92 -27.68
CA VAL A 77 -18.94 5.85 -28.42
C VAL A 77 -17.51 5.29 -28.61
N GLY A 78 -17.30 4.02 -28.25
CA GLY A 78 -16.01 3.38 -28.40
C GLY A 78 -14.92 4.10 -27.62
N LEU A 79 -13.80 4.43 -28.27
CA LEU A 79 -12.64 5.07 -27.66
C LEU A 79 -12.69 6.61 -27.66
N ALA A 80 -13.82 7.24 -27.98
CA ALA A 80 -13.91 8.70 -28.07
C ALA A 80 -13.58 9.39 -26.74
N ASN A 81 -14.05 8.84 -25.61
CA ASN A 81 -13.75 9.37 -24.28
C ASN A 81 -12.25 9.29 -23.96
N PHE A 82 -11.59 8.19 -24.35
CA PHE A 82 -10.14 8.04 -24.19
C PHE A 82 -9.38 9.05 -25.04
N LYS A 83 -9.79 9.23 -26.31
CA LYS A 83 -9.18 10.23 -27.19
C LYS A 83 -9.32 11.63 -26.57
N GLN A 84 -10.51 12.00 -26.10
CA GLN A 84 -10.75 13.28 -25.45
C GLN A 84 -9.89 13.44 -24.18
N PHE A 85 -9.73 12.39 -23.39
CA PHE A 85 -8.90 12.40 -22.18
C PHE A 85 -7.41 12.63 -22.54
N PHE A 86 -6.85 11.86 -23.46
CA PHE A 86 -5.44 11.95 -23.82
C PHE A 86 -5.07 13.23 -24.59
N THR A 87 -6.01 13.80 -25.34
CA THR A 87 -5.81 15.09 -26.05
C THR A 87 -6.20 16.29 -25.19
N GLY A 88 -6.79 16.05 -24.02
CA GLY A 88 -7.23 17.11 -23.12
C GLY A 88 -6.07 17.92 -22.54
N PRO A 89 -6.28 19.23 -22.28
CA PRO A 89 -5.23 20.12 -21.78
C PRO A 89 -4.73 19.74 -20.38
N TYR A 90 -5.53 18.97 -19.64
CA TYR A 90 -5.22 18.59 -18.27
C TYR A 90 -4.41 17.28 -18.17
N PHE A 91 -4.39 16.45 -19.22
CA PHE A 91 -3.78 15.13 -19.19
C PHE A 91 -2.32 15.18 -18.72
N TRP A 92 -1.50 15.99 -19.38
CA TRP A 92 -0.07 16.10 -19.04
C TRP A 92 0.16 16.69 -17.65
N ARG A 93 -0.68 17.61 -17.23
CA ARG A 93 -0.59 18.20 -15.88
C ARG A 93 -0.89 17.18 -14.80
N VAL A 94 -1.97 16.41 -14.97
CA VAL A 94 -2.37 15.34 -14.02
C VAL A 94 -1.32 14.24 -14.01
N LEU A 95 -0.92 13.74 -15.18
CA LEU A 95 0.11 12.70 -15.29
C LEU A 95 1.41 13.10 -14.58
N ARG A 96 1.93 14.28 -14.89
CA ARG A 96 3.14 14.78 -14.24
C ARG A 96 3.00 14.94 -12.74
N ASN A 97 1.87 15.46 -12.26
CA ASN A 97 1.64 15.64 -10.84
C ASN A 97 1.57 14.29 -10.10
N THR A 98 0.87 13.32 -10.66
CA THR A 98 0.78 11.97 -10.11
C THR A 98 2.14 11.29 -10.05
N LEU A 99 2.93 11.38 -11.14
CA LEU A 99 4.29 10.83 -11.16
C LEU A 99 5.19 11.47 -10.09
N TYR A 100 5.14 12.77 -9.90
CA TYR A 100 5.92 13.43 -8.85
C TYR A 100 5.49 12.99 -7.45
N ILE A 101 4.18 12.95 -7.17
CA ILE A 101 3.68 12.50 -5.86
C ILE A 101 4.11 11.05 -5.63
N SER A 102 3.92 10.17 -6.62
CA SER A 102 4.32 8.76 -6.54
C SER A 102 5.82 8.60 -6.29
N PHE A 103 6.65 9.36 -6.99
CA PHE A 103 8.10 9.36 -6.80
C PHE A 103 8.47 9.79 -5.37
N TYR A 104 7.92 10.89 -4.88
CA TYR A 104 8.20 11.35 -3.53
C TYR A 104 7.69 10.38 -2.47
N THR A 105 6.52 9.78 -2.66
CA THR A 105 6.01 8.73 -1.76
C THR A 105 6.96 7.55 -1.71
N ILE A 106 7.43 7.04 -2.84
CA ILE A 106 8.39 5.91 -2.85
C ILE A 106 9.71 6.31 -2.21
N VAL A 107 10.25 7.48 -2.50
CA VAL A 107 11.58 7.89 -2.02
C VAL A 107 11.57 8.27 -0.53
N ILE A 108 10.47 8.81 -0.02
CA ILE A 108 10.38 9.32 1.36
C ILE A 108 9.60 8.35 2.25
N CYS A 109 8.37 7.99 1.85
CA CYS A 109 7.48 7.20 2.70
C CYS A 109 7.85 5.72 2.76
N PHE A 110 8.56 5.17 1.77
CA PHE A 110 9.02 3.79 1.80
C PHE A 110 10.24 3.56 2.73
N PRO A 111 11.34 4.35 2.68
CA PRO A 111 12.49 4.13 3.55
C PRO A 111 12.23 4.56 5.01
N ALA A 112 11.35 5.51 5.24
CA ALA A 112 11.13 6.07 6.57
C ALA A 112 10.66 5.04 7.61
N PRO A 113 9.69 4.14 7.35
CA PRO A 113 9.31 3.07 8.28
C PRO A 113 10.45 2.09 8.56
N ILE A 114 11.34 1.85 7.61
CA ILE A 114 12.52 0.99 7.80
C ILE A 114 13.47 1.65 8.80
N LEU A 115 13.81 2.92 8.56
CA LEU A 115 14.66 3.69 9.45
C LEU A 115 14.02 3.81 10.84
N PHE A 116 12.73 4.06 10.92
CA PHE A 116 11.98 4.14 12.16
C PHE A 116 12.01 2.81 12.93
N ALA A 117 11.83 1.67 12.25
CA ALA A 117 11.92 0.35 12.86
C ALA A 117 13.34 0.06 13.38
N LEU A 118 14.38 0.41 12.62
CA LEU A 118 15.77 0.27 13.05
C LEU A 118 16.05 1.12 14.30
N MET A 119 15.61 2.38 14.32
CA MET A 119 15.76 3.25 15.49
C MET A 119 15.03 2.69 16.71
N LEU A 120 13.80 2.21 16.55
CA LEU A 120 13.05 1.57 17.63
C LEU A 120 13.69 0.28 18.12
N ASN A 121 14.37 -0.47 17.25
CA ASN A 121 15.04 -1.70 17.63
C ASN A 121 16.27 -1.44 18.51
N GLU A 122 16.95 -0.33 18.31
CA GLU A 122 18.13 0.09 19.12
C GLU A 122 17.75 0.65 20.49
N LEU A 123 16.46 0.96 20.74
CA LEU A 123 16.00 1.49 22.02
C LEU A 123 16.02 0.40 23.09
N ARG A 124 16.82 0.63 24.15
CA ARG A 124 16.96 -0.29 25.30
C ARG A 124 15.79 -0.19 26.29
N LEU A 125 15.18 0.98 26.41
CA LEU A 125 14.09 1.24 27.34
C LEU A 125 12.77 0.72 26.79
N LYS A 126 12.34 -0.47 27.24
CA LYS A 126 11.10 -1.15 26.77
C LYS A 126 9.85 -0.25 26.89
N LYS A 127 9.71 0.49 28.01
CA LYS A 127 8.57 1.39 28.22
C LYS A 127 8.54 2.53 27.20
N LEU A 128 9.70 3.15 26.95
CA LEU A 128 9.81 4.22 25.95
C LEU A 128 9.53 3.69 24.53
N LYS A 129 10.10 2.54 24.17
CA LYS A 129 9.82 1.87 22.89
C LYS A 129 8.32 1.64 22.70
N SER A 130 7.63 1.06 23.69
CA SER A 130 6.20 0.82 23.65
C SER A 130 5.38 2.12 23.53
N ALA A 131 5.74 3.16 24.28
CA ALA A 131 5.07 4.45 24.20
C ALA A 131 5.20 5.09 22.81
N ILE A 132 6.42 5.11 22.24
CA ILE A 132 6.65 5.64 20.89
C ILE A 132 5.87 4.84 19.85
N GLN A 133 5.85 3.50 19.94
CA GLN A 133 5.05 2.65 19.06
C GLN A 133 3.57 2.99 19.14
N THR A 134 3.01 3.07 20.34
CA THR A 134 1.58 3.36 20.53
C THR A 134 1.21 4.72 19.93
N VAL A 135 2.00 5.76 20.21
CA VAL A 135 1.75 7.11 19.69
C VAL A 135 1.88 7.16 18.17
N SER A 136 2.88 6.49 17.60
CA SER A 136 3.11 6.49 16.15
C SER A 136 2.09 5.64 15.37
N TYR A 137 1.45 4.65 16.01
CA TYR A 137 0.40 3.83 15.37
C TYR A 137 -0.96 4.54 15.34
N LEU A 138 -1.22 5.41 16.29
CA LEU A 138 -2.52 6.05 16.48
C LEU A 138 -3.05 6.79 15.24
N PRO A 139 -2.23 7.56 14.49
CA PRO A 139 -2.70 8.28 13.32
C PRO A 139 -3.29 7.38 12.22
N HIS A 140 -2.83 6.15 12.12
CA HIS A 140 -3.31 5.20 11.11
C HIS A 140 -4.80 4.82 11.32
N PHE A 141 -5.29 4.83 12.55
CA PHE A 141 -6.68 4.49 12.87
C PHE A 141 -7.65 5.67 12.71
N ILE A 142 -7.14 6.87 12.45
CA ILE A 142 -7.96 8.05 12.21
C ILE A 142 -8.48 7.99 10.78
N SER A 143 -9.79 8.24 10.57
CA SER A 143 -10.34 8.24 9.21
C SER A 143 -9.68 9.31 8.34
N LEU A 144 -9.53 9.02 7.04
CA LEU A 144 -8.91 9.94 6.09
C LEU A 144 -9.60 11.31 6.06
N VAL A 145 -10.92 11.35 6.19
CA VAL A 145 -11.70 12.61 6.22
C VAL A 145 -11.29 13.47 7.41
N VAL A 146 -11.15 12.87 8.59
CA VAL A 146 -10.72 13.57 9.81
C VAL A 146 -9.27 14.04 9.67
N VAL A 147 -8.38 13.20 9.14
CA VAL A 147 -6.98 13.57 8.87
C VAL A 147 -6.91 14.77 7.93
N CYS A 148 -7.65 14.74 6.82
CA CYS A 148 -7.70 15.86 5.88
C CYS A 148 -8.26 17.14 6.55
N GLY A 149 -9.26 17.01 7.43
CA GLY A 149 -9.80 18.13 8.20
C GLY A 149 -8.75 18.75 9.14
N ILE A 150 -8.03 17.91 9.89
CA ILE A 150 -6.95 18.34 10.78
C ILE A 150 -5.86 19.06 9.99
N ILE A 151 -5.38 18.47 8.90
CA ILE A 151 -4.33 19.06 8.06
C ILE A 151 -4.80 20.42 7.49
N LYS A 152 -6.04 20.46 6.98
CA LYS A 152 -6.62 21.71 6.45
C LYS A 152 -6.63 22.81 7.51
N GLU A 153 -7.02 22.48 8.75
CA GLU A 153 -7.04 23.44 9.85
C GLU A 153 -5.63 23.94 10.21
N PHE A 154 -4.66 23.04 10.33
CA PHE A 154 -3.29 23.40 10.67
C PHE A 154 -2.57 24.22 9.58
N VAL A 155 -2.91 23.98 8.30
CA VAL A 155 -2.24 24.56 7.12
C VAL A 155 -3.05 25.75 6.54
N SER A 156 -4.26 26.03 7.06
CA SER A 156 -5.06 27.19 6.68
C SER A 156 -4.30 28.50 6.94
N SER A 157 -4.77 29.60 6.35
CA SER A 157 -4.13 30.92 6.52
C SER A 157 -4.04 31.40 7.98
N THR A 158 -4.94 30.93 8.83
CA THR A 158 -4.99 31.19 10.28
C THR A 158 -4.44 30.03 11.10
N GLY A 159 -4.00 28.93 10.45
CA GLY A 159 -3.54 27.71 11.09
C GLY A 159 -2.19 27.86 11.78
N LEU A 160 -1.93 26.94 12.73
CA LEU A 160 -0.72 26.96 13.54
C LEU A 160 0.56 26.90 12.68
N ILE A 161 0.58 26.02 11.68
CA ILE A 161 1.76 25.84 10.80
C ILE A 161 1.98 27.08 9.95
N SER A 162 0.90 27.64 9.37
CA SER A 162 0.98 28.86 8.56
C SER A 162 1.48 30.05 9.38
N ASN A 163 1.02 30.20 10.62
CA ASN A 163 1.46 31.26 11.51
C ASN A 163 2.94 31.11 11.92
N LEU A 164 3.39 29.89 12.20
CA LEU A 164 4.81 29.62 12.51
C LEU A 164 5.72 29.90 11.32
N LEU A 165 5.30 29.56 10.10
CA LEU A 165 6.05 29.84 8.88
C LEU A 165 6.05 31.35 8.55
N ALA A 166 4.93 32.04 8.79
CA ALA A 166 4.84 33.50 8.62
C ALA A 166 5.77 34.23 9.58
N ALA A 167 5.89 33.77 10.84
CA ALA A 167 6.86 34.29 11.80
C ALA A 167 8.32 34.09 11.34
N GLY A 168 8.58 33.04 10.52
CA GLY A 168 9.87 32.82 9.86
C GLY A 168 10.06 33.55 8.53
N GLY A 169 9.15 34.45 8.13
CA GLY A 169 9.22 35.21 6.87
C GLY A 169 8.79 34.41 5.62
N MET A 170 8.15 33.25 5.79
CA MET A 170 7.63 32.44 4.68
C MET A 170 6.15 32.76 4.42
N ALA A 171 5.69 32.47 3.17
CA ALA A 171 4.29 32.71 2.81
C ALA A 171 3.31 31.93 3.71
N SER A 172 2.32 32.65 4.23
CA SER A 172 1.34 32.09 5.18
C SER A 172 0.22 31.26 4.53
N ASN A 173 0.13 31.19 3.21
CA ASN A 173 -1.02 30.60 2.50
C ASN A 173 -0.64 29.29 1.77
N LEU A 174 -0.28 28.27 2.56
CA LEU A 174 0.25 27.00 2.05
C LEU A 174 -0.74 26.23 1.18
N LEU A 175 -2.05 26.32 1.48
CA LEU A 175 -3.08 25.62 0.70
C LEU A 175 -3.34 26.25 -0.67
N MET A 176 -3.05 27.55 -0.82
CA MET A 176 -3.24 28.27 -2.08
C MET A 176 -2.08 28.12 -3.06
N GLU A 177 -0.94 27.60 -2.58
CA GLU A 177 0.24 27.35 -3.43
C GLU A 177 0.29 25.92 -3.95
N PRO A 178 0.04 25.68 -5.26
CA PRO A 178 0.11 24.34 -5.84
C PRO A 178 1.49 23.66 -5.70
N SER A 179 2.55 24.45 -5.59
CA SER A 179 3.92 23.96 -5.38
C SER A 179 4.11 23.25 -4.04
N LYS A 180 3.40 23.70 -3.00
CA LYS A 180 3.51 23.16 -1.62
C LYS A 180 2.58 21.99 -1.37
N PHE A 181 1.55 21.81 -2.18
CA PHE A 181 0.59 20.70 -2.04
C PHE A 181 1.26 19.34 -1.98
N ARG A 182 2.25 19.09 -2.83
CA ARG A 182 2.97 17.81 -2.87
C ARG A 182 3.70 17.52 -1.56
N ALA A 183 4.36 18.52 -0.99
CA ALA A 183 5.06 18.38 0.28
C ALA A 183 4.07 18.11 1.43
N ILE A 184 2.96 18.84 1.48
CA ILE A 184 1.90 18.64 2.48
C ILE A 184 1.37 17.21 2.37
N TYR A 185 1.07 16.75 1.16
CA TYR A 185 0.55 15.41 0.91
C TYR A 185 1.54 14.32 1.42
N VAL A 186 2.81 14.39 1.00
CA VAL A 186 3.82 13.39 1.35
C VAL A 186 4.12 13.38 2.86
N VAL A 187 4.21 14.55 3.49
CA VAL A 187 4.43 14.65 4.94
C VAL A 187 3.23 14.12 5.72
N SER A 188 2.02 14.39 5.25
CA SER A 188 0.79 13.90 5.88
C SER A 188 0.67 12.37 5.77
N GLU A 189 0.98 11.82 4.59
CA GLU A 189 1.00 10.37 4.36
C GLU A 189 2.06 9.71 5.23
N LEU A 190 3.25 10.29 5.31
CA LEU A 190 4.32 9.81 6.17
C LEU A 190 3.90 9.79 7.64
N TRP A 191 3.34 10.88 8.15
CA TRP A 191 2.87 10.97 9.54
C TRP A 191 1.79 9.91 9.84
N GLN A 192 0.87 9.68 8.91
CA GLN A 192 -0.22 8.72 9.10
C GLN A 192 0.26 7.26 9.05
N THR A 193 1.29 6.96 8.26
CA THR A 193 1.62 5.57 7.92
C THR A 193 2.95 5.06 8.49
N ILE A 194 3.88 5.94 8.90
CA ILE A 194 5.22 5.57 9.34
C ILE A 194 5.22 4.53 10.47
N GLY A 195 4.37 4.72 11.48
CA GLY A 195 4.24 3.80 12.60
C GLY A 195 3.70 2.45 12.16
N TRP A 196 2.57 2.46 11.46
CA TRP A 196 1.89 1.26 11.01
C TRP A 196 2.78 0.40 10.10
N ASN A 197 3.38 1.00 9.09
CA ASN A 197 4.25 0.30 8.16
C ASN A 197 5.53 -0.23 8.83
N SER A 198 5.97 0.35 9.94
CA SER A 198 7.14 -0.12 10.69
C SER A 198 6.90 -1.45 11.42
N ILE A 199 5.64 -1.85 11.66
CA ILE A 199 5.29 -3.08 12.39
C ILE A 199 5.88 -4.31 11.69
N ILE A 200 5.77 -4.39 10.38
CA ILE A 200 6.25 -5.53 9.58
C ILE A 200 7.77 -5.65 9.69
N TYR A 201 8.48 -4.52 9.64
CA TYR A 201 9.94 -4.51 9.80
C TYR A 201 10.36 -4.88 11.22
N LEU A 202 9.63 -4.41 12.25
CA LEU A 202 9.90 -4.77 13.64
C LEU A 202 9.66 -6.27 13.90
N ALA A 203 8.63 -6.85 13.28
CA ALA A 203 8.39 -8.29 13.34
C ALA A 203 9.51 -9.09 12.67
N ALA A 204 9.98 -8.65 11.50
CA ALA A 204 11.11 -9.26 10.82
C ALA A 204 12.42 -9.13 11.62
N LEU A 205 12.66 -7.98 12.25
CA LEU A 205 13.81 -7.76 13.14
C LEU A 205 13.80 -8.70 14.35
N ALA A 206 12.63 -8.94 14.93
CA ALA A 206 12.49 -9.85 16.07
C ALA A 206 12.77 -11.33 15.69
N GLY A 207 12.69 -11.68 14.41
CA GLY A 207 13.01 -13.02 13.90
C GLY A 207 14.48 -13.25 13.59
N ILE A 208 15.34 -12.25 13.69
CA ILE A 208 16.78 -12.41 13.41
C ILE A 208 17.44 -13.13 14.59
N ASN A 209 18.27 -14.15 14.28
CA ASN A 209 18.97 -14.90 15.31
C ASN A 209 19.96 -14.00 16.08
N GLN A 210 19.83 -14.01 17.40
CA GLN A 210 20.66 -13.21 18.29
C GLN A 210 22.15 -13.64 18.25
N GLU A 211 22.42 -14.89 17.98
CA GLU A 211 23.80 -15.41 17.87
C GLU A 211 24.65 -14.68 16.82
N LEU A 212 24.01 -14.18 15.74
CA LEU A 212 24.70 -13.37 14.72
C LEU A 212 25.23 -12.05 15.30
N TYR A 213 24.44 -11.43 16.17
CA TYR A 213 24.84 -10.19 16.83
C TYR A 213 25.92 -10.42 17.91
N ASP A 214 25.85 -11.56 18.60
CA ASP A 214 26.81 -11.94 19.63
C ASP A 214 28.15 -12.29 18.98
N ALA A 215 28.19 -13.04 17.90
CA ALA A 215 29.41 -13.32 17.14
C ALA A 215 30.05 -12.03 16.62
N ALA A 216 29.26 -11.14 16.01
CA ALA A 216 29.75 -9.86 15.53
C ALA A 216 30.26 -8.94 16.68
N ALA A 217 29.72 -9.11 17.89
CA ALA A 217 30.21 -8.38 19.06
C ALA A 217 31.59 -8.89 19.51
N VAL A 218 31.84 -10.19 19.47
CA VAL A 218 33.14 -10.80 19.74
C VAL A 218 34.17 -10.36 18.71
N ASP A 219 33.76 -10.24 17.42
CA ASP A 219 34.61 -9.70 16.34
C ASP A 219 34.86 -8.19 16.45
N GLY A 220 34.36 -7.50 17.49
CA GLY A 220 34.56 -6.06 17.72
C GLY A 220 33.71 -5.17 16.80
N ALA A 221 32.69 -5.71 16.13
CA ALA A 221 31.81 -4.94 15.25
C ALA A 221 30.98 -3.93 16.07
N GLY A 222 31.12 -2.63 15.77
CA GLY A 222 30.32 -1.56 16.34
C GLY A 222 28.85 -1.63 15.85
N ARG A 223 27.96 -0.88 16.51
CA ARG A 223 26.49 -0.90 16.23
C ARG A 223 26.17 -0.64 14.76
N PHE A 224 26.75 0.39 14.15
CA PHE A 224 26.54 0.74 12.74
C PHE A 224 26.96 -0.41 11.80
N ARG A 225 28.08 -1.05 12.07
CA ARG A 225 28.58 -2.18 11.28
C ARG A 225 27.63 -3.36 11.39
N ARG A 226 27.09 -3.65 12.57
CA ARG A 226 26.09 -4.72 12.78
C ARG A 226 24.78 -4.42 12.03
N ILE A 227 24.30 -3.18 12.03
CA ILE A 227 23.12 -2.80 11.26
C ILE A 227 23.33 -3.03 9.76
N LEU A 228 24.45 -2.59 9.21
CA LEU A 228 24.73 -2.70 7.77
C LEU A 228 25.05 -4.14 7.34
N SER A 229 25.78 -4.91 8.15
CA SER A 229 26.28 -6.23 7.75
C SER A 229 25.38 -7.39 8.16
N ILE A 230 24.47 -7.21 9.14
CA ILE A 230 23.58 -8.26 9.62
C ILE A 230 22.13 -7.84 9.47
N THR A 231 21.75 -6.71 10.09
CA THR A 231 20.33 -6.33 10.20
C THR A 231 19.72 -6.05 8.82
N ILE A 232 20.34 -5.19 8.01
CA ILE A 232 19.82 -4.85 6.68
C ILE A 232 19.81 -6.05 5.74
N PRO A 233 20.86 -6.88 5.61
CA PRO A 233 20.81 -8.08 4.78
C PRO A 233 19.72 -9.08 5.21
N CYS A 234 19.54 -9.29 6.52
CA CYS A 234 18.47 -10.15 7.03
C CYS A 234 17.07 -9.59 6.79
N LEU A 235 16.92 -8.26 6.76
CA LEU A 235 15.65 -7.60 6.41
C LEU A 235 15.39 -7.55 4.91
N MET A 236 16.40 -7.76 4.05
CA MET A 236 16.28 -7.55 2.61
C MET A 236 15.10 -8.29 1.97
N PRO A 237 14.80 -9.56 2.29
CA PRO A 237 13.62 -10.25 1.75
C PRO A 237 12.31 -9.50 2.08
N THR A 238 12.16 -9.02 3.32
CA THR A 238 10.99 -8.26 3.75
C THR A 238 10.93 -6.90 3.05
N ILE A 239 12.06 -6.20 2.93
CA ILE A 239 12.16 -4.92 2.22
C ILE A 239 11.73 -5.07 0.76
N ILE A 240 12.19 -6.11 0.07
CA ILE A 240 11.85 -6.37 -1.35
C ILE A 240 10.34 -6.64 -1.48
N ILE A 241 9.76 -7.48 -0.63
CA ILE A 241 8.32 -7.77 -0.67
C ILE A 241 7.52 -6.49 -0.46
N MET A 242 7.87 -5.70 0.55
CA MET A 242 7.17 -4.45 0.85
C MET A 242 7.36 -3.41 -0.25
N PHE A 243 8.53 -3.35 -0.89
CA PHE A 243 8.77 -2.47 -2.04
C PHE A 243 7.89 -2.83 -3.24
N ILE A 244 7.75 -4.13 -3.54
CA ILE A 244 6.85 -4.60 -4.60
C ILE A 244 5.41 -4.22 -4.27
N MET A 245 4.95 -4.45 -3.03
CA MET A 245 3.60 -4.11 -2.59
C MET A 245 3.34 -2.60 -2.69
N GLU A 246 4.30 -1.76 -2.25
CA GLU A 246 4.16 -0.30 -2.34
C GLU A 246 4.14 0.18 -3.79
N THR A 247 4.99 -0.38 -4.65
CA THR A 247 4.99 -0.07 -6.08
C THR A 247 3.65 -0.42 -6.74
N VAL A 248 3.08 -1.57 -6.41
CA VAL A 248 1.74 -1.97 -6.88
C VAL A 248 0.68 -0.98 -6.38
N ASN A 249 0.70 -0.59 -5.10
CA ASN A 249 -0.22 0.41 -4.54
C ASN A 249 -0.12 1.75 -5.27
N VAL A 250 1.10 2.22 -5.56
CA VAL A 250 1.32 3.46 -6.31
C VAL A 250 0.76 3.35 -7.73
N ILE A 251 0.96 2.22 -8.42
CA ILE A 251 0.40 1.98 -9.75
C ILE A 251 -1.14 1.93 -9.69
N CYS A 252 -1.71 1.26 -8.69
CA CYS A 252 -3.15 1.22 -8.49
C CYS A 252 -3.74 2.61 -8.20
N LYS A 253 -3.08 3.42 -7.39
CA LYS A 253 -3.45 4.83 -7.17
C LYS A 253 -3.41 5.63 -8.48
N PHE A 254 -2.40 5.40 -9.32
CA PHE A 254 -2.29 6.04 -10.64
C PHE A 254 -3.44 5.67 -11.57
N LEU A 255 -3.86 4.40 -11.55
CA LEU A 255 -4.94 3.89 -12.40
C LEU A 255 -6.34 4.17 -11.84
N ALA A 256 -6.47 4.52 -10.56
CA ALA A 256 -7.76 4.75 -9.93
C ALA A 256 -8.34 6.12 -10.33
N PRO A 257 -9.54 6.16 -10.92
CA PRO A 257 -10.12 7.41 -11.45
C PRO A 257 -10.43 8.48 -10.40
N GLY A 258 -10.49 8.12 -9.13
CA GLY A 258 -10.79 9.06 -8.04
C GLY A 258 -9.69 10.08 -7.71
N TRP A 259 -8.45 9.85 -8.16
CA TRP A 259 -7.32 10.76 -7.92
C TRP A 259 -7.04 11.72 -9.08
N MET A 260 -7.67 11.49 -10.23
CA MET A 260 -7.49 12.31 -11.43
C MET A 260 -8.41 13.53 -11.49
N GLY A 261 -9.35 13.64 -10.61
CA GLY A 261 -10.39 14.64 -10.70
C GLY A 261 -10.48 15.54 -9.50
N ILE A 262 -9.50 16.42 -9.30
CA ILE A 262 -9.79 17.59 -8.46
C ILE A 262 -9.02 18.77 -9.02
N PRO A 263 -9.74 19.86 -9.35
CA PRO A 263 -9.16 21.13 -9.79
C PRO A 263 -8.30 21.78 -8.74
#